data_d2f361fd263e74414be57a58d30d70d1
#
_entry.id   d2f361fd263e74414be57a58d30d70d1
#
_cell.length_a   1.000
_cell.length_b   1.000
_cell.length_c   1.000
_cell.angle_alpha   90.00
_cell.angle_beta   90.00
_cell.angle_gamma   90.00
#
_symmetry.space_group_name_H-M   'P 1'
#
loop_
_entity.id
_entity.type
_entity.pdbx_description
1 polymer ?
#
loop_
_entity_poly.entity_id
_entity_poly.type
_entity_poly.pdbx_seq_one_letter_code
_entity_poly.pdbx_strand_id
1 'polypeptide(L)'
;MGVLCSEEDDVGFILQMLDTIMQNHSIDKSRVYVTGWSNGCGMTQRLAVEASEVFAAAGCMAMYRFEEAPSDYSPIPFMEVHGFLDEIVHYATTAPTAPIFGPEKGALQNLDSWADLNGCQGSVPEVVVSEVDYDIRGYTAVSYTHLTLPTKRIV
;
A
#
# COMPACT_ATOMS: atom_id res chain seq x y z
N MET A 1 -3.48 15.00 7.12
CA MET A 1 -2.79 15.69 6.00
C MET A 1 -2.86 14.75 4.82
N GLY A 2 -3.62 15.11 3.79
CA GLY A 2 -3.75 14.28 2.60
C GLY A 2 -2.42 14.08 1.89
N VAL A 3 -2.36 13.06 1.05
CA VAL A 3 -1.23 12.75 0.19
C VAL A 3 -0.80 14.02 -0.53
N LEU A 4 0.30 14.50 -0.15
CA LEU A 4 1.21 15.57 -0.54
C LEU A 4 0.70 16.79 -1.36
N CYS A 5 -0.51 16.96 -1.81
CA CYS A 5 -0.81 18.14 -2.65
C CYS A 5 -2.25 18.63 -2.74
N SER A 6 -3.23 18.04 -2.11
CA SER A 6 -4.61 18.46 -2.30
C SER A 6 -5.38 18.50 -0.98
N GLU A 7 -6.15 19.57 -0.78
CA GLU A 7 -7.20 19.66 0.25
C GLU A 7 -8.55 19.17 -0.31
N GLU A 8 -8.56 18.69 -1.56
CA GLU A 8 -9.75 18.23 -2.27
C GLU A 8 -10.14 16.81 -1.84
N ASP A 9 -11.39 16.46 -2.06
CA ASP A 9 -11.92 15.11 -1.82
C ASP A 9 -11.56 14.16 -2.98
N ASP A 10 -10.26 13.82 -3.07
CA ASP A 10 -9.74 12.92 -4.11
C ASP A 10 -10.35 11.51 -4.01
N VAL A 11 -10.62 11.01 -2.78
CA VAL A 11 -11.28 9.72 -2.57
C VAL A 11 -12.68 9.73 -3.14
N GLY A 12 -13.49 10.72 -2.74
CA GLY A 12 -14.84 10.86 -3.26
C GLY A 12 -14.89 11.02 -4.79
N PHE A 13 -13.93 11.77 -5.37
CA PHE A 13 -13.81 11.90 -6.81
C PHE A 13 -13.57 10.54 -7.51
N ILE A 14 -12.62 9.75 -7.01
CA ILE A 14 -12.29 8.44 -7.59
C ILE A 14 -13.47 7.48 -7.45
N LEU A 15 -14.14 7.45 -6.29
CA LEU A 15 -15.30 6.59 -6.06
C LEU A 15 -16.48 6.98 -6.96
N GLN A 16 -16.74 8.28 -7.17
CA GLN A 16 -17.76 8.75 -8.08
C GLN A 16 -17.46 8.41 -9.54
N MET A 17 -16.19 8.53 -9.94
CA MET A 17 -15.75 8.10 -11.28
C MET A 17 -15.97 6.60 -11.46
N LEU A 18 -15.61 5.78 -10.48
CA LEU A 18 -15.81 4.33 -10.52
C LEU A 18 -17.30 3.98 -10.61
N ASP A 19 -18.14 4.62 -9.81
CA ASP A 19 -19.60 4.42 -9.87
C ASP A 19 -20.17 4.76 -11.26
N THR A 20 -19.73 5.87 -11.83
CA THR A 20 -20.12 6.26 -13.20
C THR A 20 -19.73 5.20 -14.24
N ILE A 21 -18.53 4.62 -14.12
CA ILE A 21 -18.08 3.53 -15.01
C ILE A 21 -18.95 2.29 -14.81
N MET A 22 -19.26 1.92 -13.56
CA MET A 22 -20.11 0.76 -13.24
C MET A 22 -21.55 0.89 -13.72
N GLN A 23 -22.07 2.12 -13.80
CA GLN A 23 -23.42 2.38 -14.36
C GLN A 23 -23.47 2.20 -15.87
N ASN A 24 -22.36 2.42 -16.57
CA ASN A 24 -22.28 2.38 -18.03
C ASN A 24 -21.67 1.10 -18.59
N HIS A 25 -21.05 0.28 -17.75
CA HIS A 25 -20.35 -0.93 -18.15
C HIS A 25 -20.64 -2.08 -17.17
N SER A 26 -20.64 -3.32 -17.70
CA SER A 26 -20.75 -4.52 -16.87
C SER A 26 -19.41 -4.81 -16.20
N ILE A 27 -19.24 -4.32 -14.98
CA ILE A 27 -18.04 -4.51 -14.18
C ILE A 27 -18.30 -5.53 -13.07
N ASP A 28 -17.40 -6.47 -12.92
CA ASP A 28 -17.39 -7.38 -11.78
C ASP A 28 -16.84 -6.66 -10.56
N LYS A 29 -17.71 -6.28 -9.63
CA LYS A 29 -17.37 -5.54 -8.41
C LYS A 29 -16.39 -6.30 -7.50
N SER A 30 -16.33 -7.62 -7.57
CA SER A 30 -15.38 -8.43 -6.81
C SER A 30 -13.97 -8.44 -7.41
N ARG A 31 -13.74 -7.77 -8.52
CA ARG A 31 -12.47 -7.69 -9.24
C ARG A 31 -12.06 -6.27 -9.59
N VAL A 32 -12.34 -5.33 -8.71
CA VAL A 32 -11.86 -3.95 -8.81
C VAL A 32 -10.58 -3.82 -8.01
N TYR A 33 -9.53 -3.35 -8.63
CA TYR A 33 -8.21 -3.22 -8.04
C TYR A 33 -7.71 -1.79 -8.15
N VAL A 34 -6.90 -1.37 -7.18
CA VAL A 34 -6.26 -0.05 -7.21
C VAL A 34 -4.75 -0.18 -7.22
N THR A 35 -4.10 0.63 -8.05
CA THR A 35 -2.64 0.65 -8.14
C THR A 35 -2.12 2.06 -8.41
N GLY A 36 -0.88 2.30 -7.98
CA GLY A 36 -0.23 3.59 -8.20
C GLY A 36 1.27 3.56 -7.96
N TRP A 37 1.94 4.64 -8.36
CA TRP A 37 3.35 4.83 -8.17
C TRP A 37 3.64 6.18 -7.49
N SER A 38 4.64 6.21 -6.56
CA SER A 38 5.05 7.41 -5.83
C SER A 38 3.84 8.06 -5.14
N ASN A 39 3.50 9.31 -5.43
CA ASN A 39 2.30 9.97 -4.91
C ASN A 39 1.01 9.19 -5.21
N GLY A 40 0.92 8.54 -6.39
CA GLY A 40 -0.18 7.64 -6.72
C GLY A 40 -0.22 6.38 -5.84
N CYS A 41 0.93 5.90 -5.34
CA CYS A 41 0.96 4.84 -4.34
C CYS A 41 0.41 5.32 -2.98
N GLY A 42 0.72 6.56 -2.58
CA GLY A 42 0.09 7.16 -1.41
C GLY A 42 -1.44 7.19 -1.56
N MET A 43 -1.95 7.64 -2.72
CA MET A 43 -3.39 7.63 -2.99
C MET A 43 -3.98 6.21 -3.03
N THR A 44 -3.25 5.23 -3.57
CA THR A 44 -3.64 3.82 -3.55
C THR A 44 -3.80 3.31 -2.12
N GLN A 45 -2.84 3.61 -1.24
CA GLN A 45 -2.90 3.22 0.16
C GLN A 45 -4.05 3.92 0.90
N ARG A 46 -4.29 5.19 0.60
CA ARG A 46 -5.42 5.93 1.14
C ARG A 46 -6.76 5.31 0.73
N LEU A 47 -6.96 4.99 -0.54
CA LEU A 47 -8.15 4.31 -1.04
C LEU A 47 -8.33 2.92 -0.41
N ALA A 48 -7.24 2.17 -0.26
CA ALA A 48 -7.27 0.86 0.37
C ALA A 48 -7.66 0.91 1.87
N VAL A 49 -7.43 2.04 2.53
CA VAL A 49 -7.81 2.27 3.93
C VAL A 49 -9.20 2.86 4.05
N GLU A 50 -9.50 3.93 3.30
CA GLU A 50 -10.74 4.69 3.45
C GLU A 50 -11.94 4.08 2.70
N ALA A 51 -11.68 3.18 1.72
CA ALA A 51 -12.69 2.53 0.88
C ALA A 51 -12.37 1.03 0.68
N SER A 52 -11.96 0.36 1.75
CA SER A 52 -11.50 -1.04 1.72
C SER A 52 -12.55 -2.02 1.19
N GLU A 53 -13.84 -1.71 1.35
CA GLU A 53 -14.95 -2.54 0.88
C GLU A 53 -15.18 -2.45 -0.65
N VAL A 54 -14.56 -1.48 -1.31
CA VAL A 54 -14.72 -1.25 -2.75
C VAL A 54 -13.71 -2.05 -3.58
N PHE A 55 -12.51 -2.26 -3.04
CA PHE A 55 -11.40 -2.84 -3.78
C PHE A 55 -11.12 -4.28 -3.35
N ALA A 56 -10.96 -5.18 -4.32
CA ALA A 56 -10.60 -6.58 -4.08
C ALA A 56 -9.14 -6.75 -3.62
N ALA A 57 -8.25 -5.86 -4.04
CA ALA A 57 -6.87 -5.76 -3.59
C ALA A 57 -6.27 -4.42 -4.01
N ALA A 58 -5.20 -4.04 -3.33
CA ALA A 58 -4.40 -2.87 -3.65
C ALA A 58 -2.93 -3.24 -3.84
N GLY A 59 -2.26 -2.56 -4.76
CA GLY A 59 -0.83 -2.76 -4.96
C GLY A 59 -0.17 -1.51 -5.51
N CYS A 60 1.00 -1.14 -4.98
CA CYS A 60 1.61 0.11 -5.38
C CYS A 60 3.14 0.10 -5.26
N MET A 61 3.79 1.21 -5.63
CA MET A 61 5.25 1.32 -5.64
C MET A 61 5.71 2.63 -5.01
N ALA A 62 6.71 2.52 -4.11
CA ALA A 62 7.54 3.61 -3.62
C ALA A 62 6.78 4.75 -2.91
N MET A 63 5.97 4.41 -1.89
CA MET A 63 5.38 5.36 -0.94
C MET A 63 4.89 4.62 0.31
N TYR A 64 4.69 5.36 1.40
CA TYR A 64 4.16 4.86 2.67
C TYR A 64 2.70 5.21 2.87
N ARG A 65 2.04 4.47 3.76
CA ARG A 65 0.72 4.81 4.27
C ARG A 65 0.82 5.96 5.28
N PHE A 66 -0.07 6.92 5.20
CA PHE A 66 -0.15 8.08 6.10
C PHE A 66 -1.42 8.11 6.92
N GLU A 67 -2.47 7.46 6.42
CA GLU A 67 -3.80 7.48 7.01
C GLU A 67 -3.93 6.42 8.11
N GLU A 68 -4.65 6.77 9.16
CA GLU A 68 -5.16 5.82 10.13
C GLU A 68 -6.42 5.16 9.58
N ALA A 69 -6.61 3.88 9.94
CA ALA A 69 -7.79 3.17 9.49
C ALA A 69 -9.05 3.64 10.23
N PRO A 70 -10.16 3.83 9.53
CA PRO A 70 -11.46 4.08 10.15
C PRO A 70 -11.93 2.83 10.91
N SER A 71 -12.92 3.01 11.81
CA SER A 71 -13.42 1.93 12.66
C SER A 71 -14.14 0.80 11.90
N ASP A 72 -14.55 1.07 10.69
CA ASP A 72 -15.22 0.14 9.76
C ASP A 72 -14.30 -0.46 8.70
N TYR A 73 -12.98 -0.28 8.85
CA TYR A 73 -11.98 -0.87 7.96
C TYR A 73 -12.13 -2.39 7.88
N SER A 74 -12.08 -2.90 6.66
CA SER A 74 -12.01 -4.33 6.38
C SER A 74 -10.65 -4.71 5.80
N PRO A 75 -9.98 -5.77 6.29
CA PRO A 75 -8.69 -6.21 5.76
C PRO A 75 -8.74 -6.44 4.25
N ILE A 76 -7.76 -5.91 3.53
CA ILE A 76 -7.62 -5.98 2.08
C ILE A 76 -6.23 -6.53 1.71
N PRO A 77 -6.11 -7.45 0.72
CA PRO A 77 -4.81 -7.85 0.19
C PRO A 77 -4.04 -6.64 -0.31
N PHE A 78 -2.80 -6.50 0.17
CA PHE A 78 -1.95 -5.37 -0.18
C PHE A 78 -0.57 -5.83 -0.64
N MET A 79 -0.03 -5.19 -1.68
CA MET A 79 1.31 -5.41 -2.17
C MET A 79 2.03 -4.08 -2.39
N GLU A 80 3.26 -3.96 -1.90
CA GLU A 80 4.13 -2.83 -2.23
C GLU A 80 5.40 -3.33 -2.95
N VAL A 81 5.84 -2.58 -3.95
CA VAL A 81 7.14 -2.74 -4.59
C VAL A 81 8.01 -1.57 -4.21
N HIS A 82 9.24 -1.83 -3.73
CA HIS A 82 10.12 -0.76 -3.27
C HIS A 82 11.57 -0.99 -3.70
N GLY A 83 12.22 0.08 -4.16
CA GLY A 83 13.63 0.07 -4.47
C GLY A 83 14.48 0.09 -3.19
N PHE A 84 15.45 -0.82 -3.08
CA PHE A 84 16.34 -0.88 -1.91
C PHE A 84 17.20 0.38 -1.74
N LEU A 85 17.54 1.04 -2.85
CA LEU A 85 18.34 2.26 -2.90
C LEU A 85 17.50 3.50 -3.26
N ASP A 86 16.21 3.51 -2.93
CA ASP A 86 15.38 4.69 -3.15
C ASP A 86 15.88 5.84 -2.26
N GLU A 87 16.35 6.90 -2.89
CA GLU A 87 16.91 8.07 -2.20
C GLU A 87 15.85 9.09 -1.79
N ILE A 88 14.61 8.94 -2.24
CA ILE A 88 13.50 9.86 -1.98
C ILE A 88 12.55 9.27 -0.96
N VAL A 89 12.08 8.05 -1.21
CA VAL A 89 11.22 7.29 -0.33
C VAL A 89 12.03 6.09 0.19
N HIS A 90 12.67 6.26 1.33
CA HIS A 90 13.70 5.34 1.79
C HIS A 90 13.17 3.94 2.10
N TYR A 91 13.92 2.93 1.70
CA TYR A 91 13.61 1.54 2.07
C TYR A 91 13.80 1.29 3.57
N ALA A 92 14.83 1.87 4.18
CA ALA A 92 15.18 1.64 5.59
C ALA A 92 15.07 2.93 6.42
N THR A 93 14.68 2.77 7.68
CA THR A 93 14.54 3.87 8.65
C THR A 93 15.84 4.52 9.09
N THR A 94 16.99 3.89 8.84
CA THR A 94 18.31 4.39 9.25
C THR A 94 18.89 5.48 8.35
N ALA A 95 18.27 5.72 7.19
CA ALA A 95 18.65 6.83 6.32
C ALA A 95 18.11 8.15 6.89
N PRO A 96 18.86 9.27 6.76
CA PRO A 96 18.30 10.58 7.06
C PRO A 96 17.12 10.82 6.10
N THR A 97 15.93 10.68 6.64
CA THR A 97 14.70 10.79 5.84
C THR A 97 14.54 12.19 5.31
N ALA A 98 14.03 12.32 4.11
CA ALA A 98 13.53 13.61 3.65
C ALA A 98 12.53 14.14 4.70
N PRO A 99 12.60 15.41 5.10
CA PRO A 99 11.75 15.99 6.13
C PRO A 99 10.25 15.82 5.88
N ILE A 100 9.87 15.54 4.64
CA ILE A 100 8.49 15.38 4.16
C ILE A 100 7.81 14.13 4.73
N PHE A 101 8.58 13.04 4.99
CA PHE A 101 8.01 11.74 5.35
C PHE A 101 8.19 11.35 6.82
N GLY A 102 8.95 12.15 7.57
CA GLY A 102 9.27 11.90 8.97
C GLY A 102 10.40 10.88 9.20
N PRO A 103 11.00 10.88 10.40
CA PRO A 103 12.26 10.19 10.66
C PRO A 103 12.17 8.67 10.82
N GLU A 104 10.97 8.09 10.89
CA GLU A 104 10.79 6.70 11.30
C GLU A 104 10.07 5.84 10.24
N LYS A 105 9.92 6.34 9.00
CA LYS A 105 9.26 5.61 7.93
C LYS A 105 10.25 4.95 6.98
N GLY A 106 9.98 3.71 6.65
CA GLY A 106 10.66 2.91 5.64
C GLY A 106 9.70 1.87 5.07
N ALA A 107 10.06 1.26 3.96
CA ALA A 107 9.21 0.27 3.30
C ALA A 107 8.87 -0.93 4.19
N LEU A 108 9.82 -1.40 5.00
CA LEU A 108 9.57 -2.50 5.94
C LEU A 108 8.58 -2.09 7.04
N GLN A 109 8.71 -0.89 7.59
CA GLN A 109 7.78 -0.38 8.59
C GLN A 109 6.38 -0.13 8.00
N ASN A 110 6.31 0.26 6.72
CA ASN A 110 5.05 0.35 6.02
C ASN A 110 4.40 -1.05 5.88
N LEU A 111 5.18 -2.07 5.50
CA LEU A 111 4.71 -3.46 5.45
C LEU A 111 4.23 -3.95 6.81
N ASP A 112 5.00 -3.70 7.89
CA ASP A 112 4.62 -4.06 9.26
C ASP A 112 3.31 -3.38 9.67
N SER A 113 3.15 -2.09 9.36
CA SER A 113 1.93 -1.34 9.66
C SER A 113 0.70 -1.86 8.91
N TRP A 114 0.87 -2.39 7.70
CA TRP A 114 -0.18 -3.07 6.95
C TRP A 114 -0.49 -4.45 7.53
N ALA A 115 0.54 -5.17 7.99
CA ALA A 115 0.36 -6.47 8.66
C ALA A 115 -0.47 -6.32 9.95
N ASP A 116 -0.14 -5.32 10.77
CA ASP A 116 -0.89 -5.02 11.98
C ASP A 116 -2.35 -4.63 11.66
N LEU A 117 -2.56 -3.76 10.68
CA LEU A 117 -3.88 -3.31 10.26
C LEU A 117 -4.74 -4.47 9.73
N ASN A 118 -4.14 -5.38 8.98
CA ASN A 118 -4.82 -6.57 8.43
C ASN A 118 -4.92 -7.74 9.42
N GLY A 119 -4.40 -7.61 10.64
CA GLY A 119 -4.38 -8.67 11.64
C GLY A 119 -3.56 -9.89 11.21
N CYS A 120 -2.45 -9.66 10.50
CA CYS A 120 -1.57 -10.73 10.04
C CYS A 120 -0.84 -11.42 11.20
N GLN A 121 -0.48 -12.67 11.00
CA GLN A 121 0.28 -13.44 11.99
C GLN A 121 1.80 -13.24 11.83
N GLY A 122 2.50 -13.28 12.96
CA GLY A 122 3.96 -13.16 13.01
C GLY A 122 4.41 -11.72 13.25
N SER A 123 5.61 -11.60 13.78
CA SER A 123 6.24 -10.30 14.09
C SER A 123 7.30 -9.88 13.06
N VAL A 124 7.56 -10.73 12.08
CA VAL A 124 8.57 -10.52 11.04
C VAL A 124 8.05 -11.14 9.73
N PRO A 125 8.14 -10.43 8.60
CA PRO A 125 7.73 -10.99 7.32
C PRO A 125 8.61 -12.16 6.90
N GLU A 126 7.99 -13.21 6.39
CA GLU A 126 8.71 -14.34 5.81
C GLU A 126 9.32 -13.94 4.45
N VAL A 127 10.53 -14.40 4.18
CA VAL A 127 11.11 -14.31 2.84
C VAL A 127 10.52 -15.44 1.99
N VAL A 128 9.60 -15.09 1.10
CA VAL A 128 8.89 -16.04 0.23
C VAL A 128 9.74 -16.40 -0.99
N VAL A 129 10.44 -15.43 -1.54
CA VAL A 129 11.38 -15.59 -2.66
C VAL A 129 12.61 -14.75 -2.39
N SER A 130 13.79 -15.31 -2.67
CA SER A 130 15.04 -14.56 -2.62
C SER A 130 15.85 -14.86 -3.88
N GLU A 131 16.07 -13.84 -4.67
CA GLU A 131 16.83 -13.87 -5.91
C GLU A 131 18.00 -12.89 -5.83
N VAL A 132 18.86 -12.87 -6.84
CA VAL A 132 20.07 -12.02 -6.85
C VAL A 132 19.73 -10.54 -6.77
N ASP A 133 18.64 -10.12 -7.38
CA ASP A 133 18.27 -8.72 -7.57
C ASP A 133 16.95 -8.33 -6.89
N TYR A 134 16.21 -9.27 -6.30
CA TYR A 134 15.02 -8.97 -5.54
C TYR A 134 14.70 -10.01 -4.46
N ASP A 135 14.02 -9.57 -3.40
CA ASP A 135 13.38 -10.42 -2.41
C ASP A 135 11.86 -10.19 -2.45
N ILE A 136 11.09 -11.24 -2.22
CA ILE A 136 9.67 -11.11 -1.89
C ILE A 136 9.50 -11.49 -0.43
N ARG A 137 8.94 -10.57 0.35
CA ARG A 137 8.64 -10.76 1.77
C ARG A 137 7.16 -10.62 1.99
N GLY A 138 6.59 -11.43 2.88
CA GLY A 138 5.17 -11.42 3.10
C GLY A 138 4.77 -11.81 4.51
N TYR A 139 3.62 -11.33 4.93
CA TYR A 139 2.87 -11.81 6.08
C TYR A 139 1.67 -12.63 5.59
N THR A 140 1.34 -13.70 6.30
CA THR A 140 0.12 -14.47 6.05
C THR A 140 -0.95 -14.01 7.02
N ALA A 141 -2.08 -13.56 6.50
CA ALA A 141 -3.24 -13.25 7.34
C ALA A 141 -4.00 -14.51 7.74
N VAL A 142 -4.73 -14.43 8.85
CA VAL A 142 -5.58 -15.52 9.37
C VAL A 142 -6.71 -15.85 8.39
N SER A 143 -7.06 -14.94 7.48
CA SER A 143 -8.06 -15.11 6.42
C SER A 143 -7.55 -14.55 5.08
N TYR A 144 -6.87 -15.39 4.31
CA TYR A 144 -6.61 -15.23 2.86
C TYR A 144 -5.96 -13.94 2.34
N THR A 145 -5.41 -13.08 3.18
CA THR A 145 -4.71 -11.88 2.72
C THR A 145 -3.20 -12.12 2.74
N HIS A 146 -2.56 -12.05 1.58
CA HIS A 146 -1.11 -12.05 1.46
C HIS A 146 -0.60 -10.62 1.33
N LEU A 147 0.18 -10.16 2.29
CA LEU A 147 1.00 -8.98 2.13
C LEU A 147 2.34 -9.40 1.51
N THR A 148 2.69 -8.83 0.38
CA THR A 148 3.96 -9.10 -0.27
C THR A 148 4.70 -7.80 -0.56
N LEU A 149 5.98 -7.80 -0.27
CA LEU A 149 6.91 -6.72 -0.62
C LEU A 149 7.99 -7.28 -1.54
N PRO A 150 7.82 -7.23 -2.86
CA PRO A 150 8.92 -7.46 -3.78
C PRO A 150 9.88 -6.27 -3.72
N THR A 151 11.12 -6.53 -3.35
CA THR A 151 12.19 -5.52 -3.31
C THR A 151 13.18 -5.79 -4.41
N LYS A 152 13.39 -4.84 -5.30
CA LYS A 152 14.41 -4.95 -6.33
C LYS A 152 15.73 -4.37 -5.80
N ARG A 153 16.79 -5.20 -5.75
CA ARG A 153 18.15 -4.70 -5.63
C ARG A 153 18.55 -4.14 -6.99
N ILE A 154 18.67 -2.83 -7.09
CA ILE A 154 19.34 -2.21 -8.24
C ILE A 154 20.83 -2.22 -7.90
N VAL A 155 21.60 -2.98 -8.64
CA VAL A 155 23.08 -3.01 -8.57
C VAL A 155 23.60 -1.83 -9.36
#